data_19ec04fcea9d23985fd1a8126d15dbc3
#
_entry.id   19ec04fcea9d23985fd1a8126d15dbc3
#
_cell.length_a   1.000
_cell.length_b   1.000
_cell.length_c   1.000
_cell.angle_alpha   90.00
_cell.angle_beta   90.00
_cell.angle_gamma   90.00
#
_symmetry.space_group_name_H-M   'P 1'
#
loop_
_entity.id
_entity.type
_entity.pdbx_description
1 polymer ?
#
loop_
_entity_poly.entity_id
_entity_poly.type
_entity_poly.pdbx_seq_one_letter_code
_entity_poly.pdbx_strand_id
1 'polypeptide(L)'
;MSARNQQQISDWNGPVGGRWLTYNDWLDERTSAYGEMAFAAAAPQPGEAVLDIGCGAGATSLELARAVGVGGNVIGVDVSEPLIGRARERAQASGLPVEFRLADASAPLFAPHSFDLLFSRFGVMFFDDPVAAFAELRKTLKPGGRIAFACWQEPAKNDWYVLPLNAIAGIVEQPSVDTNAPGPFAFSDPKRVERILTEAGFAQVELRAFEAPFYYGRGDTREAMAEDALQQVFRVGPIQRLLAAQSEDVRARATQAIGEALAAIATDEGIAVNGATWVVTAVNGRRADES
;
A
#
# COMPACT_ATOMS: atom_id res chain seq x y z
N MET A 1 -0.81 -16.09 -16.53
CA MET A 1 -1.07 -15.76 -15.10
C MET A 1 -0.59 -16.92 -14.26
N SER A 2 0.31 -16.68 -13.29
CA SER A 2 0.83 -17.74 -12.41
C SER A 2 -0.22 -18.16 -11.36
N ALA A 3 -0.03 -19.33 -10.73
CA ALA A 3 -0.92 -19.79 -9.64
C ALA A 3 -0.86 -18.82 -8.44
N ARG A 4 0.31 -18.20 -8.17
CA ARG A 4 0.49 -17.23 -7.09
C ARG A 4 -0.30 -15.94 -7.36
N ASN A 5 -0.28 -15.44 -8.60
CA ASN A 5 -1.08 -14.27 -8.98
C ASN A 5 -2.58 -14.54 -8.89
N GLN A 6 -3.02 -15.73 -9.29
CA GLN A 6 -4.42 -16.15 -9.11
C GLN A 6 -4.84 -16.17 -7.64
N GLN A 7 -3.96 -16.64 -6.75
CA GLN A 7 -4.20 -16.63 -5.31
C GLN A 7 -4.31 -15.19 -4.77
N GLN A 8 -3.43 -14.26 -5.19
CA GLN A 8 -3.51 -12.85 -4.83
C GLN A 8 -4.86 -12.23 -5.24
N ILE A 9 -5.29 -12.45 -6.47
CA ILE A 9 -6.59 -11.97 -6.96
C ILE A 9 -7.74 -12.57 -6.13
N SER A 10 -7.69 -13.85 -5.81
CA SER A 10 -8.68 -14.52 -4.96
C SER A 10 -8.73 -13.92 -3.57
N ASP A 11 -7.57 -13.66 -2.95
CA ASP A 11 -7.47 -13.08 -1.60
C ASP A 11 -8.06 -11.66 -1.55
N TRP A 12 -7.78 -10.83 -2.56
CA TRP A 12 -8.30 -9.46 -2.67
C TRP A 12 -9.80 -9.40 -3.03
N ASN A 13 -10.36 -10.44 -3.62
CA ASN A 13 -11.81 -10.59 -3.84
C ASN A 13 -12.52 -11.38 -2.72
N GLY A 14 -11.75 -11.88 -1.76
CA GLY A 14 -12.22 -12.64 -0.60
C GLY A 14 -12.10 -11.85 0.71
N PRO A 15 -11.78 -12.56 1.82
CA PRO A 15 -11.73 -11.95 3.16
C PRO A 15 -10.74 -10.80 3.33
N VAL A 16 -9.64 -10.76 2.55
CA VAL A 16 -8.66 -9.68 2.60
C VAL A 16 -9.29 -8.39 2.06
N GLY A 17 -9.81 -8.42 0.82
CA GLY A 17 -10.47 -7.27 0.21
C GLY A 17 -11.70 -6.80 0.99
N GLY A 18 -12.49 -7.74 1.53
CA GLY A 18 -13.64 -7.41 2.38
C GLY A 18 -13.26 -6.61 3.64
N ARG A 19 -12.13 -6.95 4.29
CA ARG A 19 -11.62 -6.17 5.43
C ARG A 19 -11.14 -4.79 4.99
N TRP A 20 -10.39 -4.71 3.89
CA TRP A 20 -9.93 -3.42 3.34
C TRP A 20 -11.12 -2.53 2.98
N LEU A 21 -12.17 -3.07 2.40
CA LEU A 21 -13.40 -2.34 2.12
C LEU A 21 -14.07 -1.83 3.39
N THR A 22 -14.21 -2.70 4.41
CA THR A 22 -14.86 -2.34 5.69
C THR A 22 -14.13 -1.21 6.41
N TYR A 23 -12.80 -1.18 6.35
CA TYR A 23 -11.97 -0.23 7.08
C TYR A 23 -11.27 0.78 6.17
N ASN A 24 -11.74 0.96 4.92
CA ASN A 24 -11.03 1.76 3.94
C ASN A 24 -10.83 3.22 4.37
N ASP A 25 -11.83 3.87 4.96
CA ASP A 25 -11.74 5.27 5.39
C ASP A 25 -10.72 5.43 6.54
N TRP A 26 -10.70 4.48 7.46
CA TRP A 26 -9.71 4.41 8.53
C TRP A 26 -8.29 4.15 8.00
N LEU A 27 -8.14 3.24 7.05
CA LEU A 27 -6.85 2.95 6.41
C LEU A 27 -6.34 4.16 5.62
N ASP A 28 -7.21 4.82 4.86
CA ASP A 28 -6.88 6.02 4.10
C ASP A 28 -6.36 7.13 5.03
N GLU A 29 -7.03 7.39 6.16
CA GLU A 29 -6.58 8.36 7.17
C GLU A 29 -5.18 8.01 7.72
N ARG A 30 -4.95 6.75 8.09
CA ARG A 30 -3.70 6.28 8.69
C ARG A 30 -2.52 6.27 7.72
N THR A 31 -2.80 6.03 6.44
CA THR A 31 -1.76 5.96 5.41
C THR A 31 -1.63 7.26 4.60
N SER A 32 -2.40 8.32 4.94
CA SER A 32 -2.41 9.59 4.19
C SER A 32 -1.02 10.22 4.12
N ALA A 33 -0.32 10.36 5.24
CA ALA A 33 1.00 10.99 5.29
C ALA A 33 2.02 10.32 4.34
N TYR A 34 1.98 9.01 4.24
CA TYR A 34 2.86 8.26 3.32
C TYR A 34 2.44 8.45 1.86
N GLY A 35 1.12 8.50 1.61
CA GLY A 35 0.57 8.82 0.30
C GLY A 35 0.91 10.24 -0.15
N GLU A 36 0.80 11.22 0.74
CA GLU A 36 1.13 12.63 0.48
C GLU A 36 2.61 12.81 0.09
N MET A 37 3.52 12.07 0.73
CA MET A 37 4.94 12.11 0.37
C MET A 37 5.21 11.52 -1.01
N ALA A 38 4.56 10.41 -1.37
CA ALA A 38 4.64 9.85 -2.72
C ALA A 38 3.99 10.79 -3.75
N PHE A 39 2.86 11.41 -3.40
CA PHE A 39 2.16 12.38 -4.24
C PHE A 39 3.02 13.63 -4.50
N ALA A 40 3.67 14.17 -3.46
CA ALA A 40 4.59 15.30 -3.60
C ALA A 40 5.80 14.93 -4.49
N ALA A 41 6.34 13.72 -4.35
CA ALA A 41 7.43 13.23 -5.19
C ALA A 41 6.97 12.98 -6.65
N ALA A 42 5.73 12.53 -6.84
CA ALA A 42 5.12 12.36 -8.16
C ALA A 42 4.94 13.70 -8.89
N ALA A 43 4.69 14.79 -8.15
CA ALA A 43 4.47 16.14 -8.65
C ALA A 43 3.51 16.17 -9.87
N PRO A 44 2.26 15.67 -9.75
CA PRO A 44 1.33 15.62 -10.87
C PRO A 44 1.05 17.03 -11.41
N GLN A 45 1.06 17.18 -12.74
CA GLN A 45 0.88 18.47 -13.41
C GLN A 45 -0.51 18.57 -14.03
N PRO A 46 -1.07 19.79 -14.13
CA PRO A 46 -2.32 20.00 -14.85
C PRO A 46 -2.26 19.45 -16.28
N GLY A 47 -3.30 18.74 -16.68
CA GLY A 47 -3.43 18.14 -18.02
C GLY A 47 -2.75 16.79 -18.21
N GLU A 48 -2.05 16.24 -17.21
CA GLU A 48 -1.41 14.93 -17.31
C GLU A 48 -2.42 13.78 -17.36
N ALA A 49 -2.01 12.74 -18.08
CA ALA A 49 -2.64 11.41 -18.04
C ALA A 49 -1.93 10.53 -16.99
N VAL A 50 -2.66 10.05 -16.00
CA VAL A 50 -2.13 9.33 -14.84
C VAL A 50 -2.77 7.95 -14.72
N LEU A 51 -1.96 6.93 -14.43
CA LEU A 51 -2.41 5.60 -14.04
C LEU A 51 -2.11 5.40 -12.55
N ASP A 52 -3.16 5.17 -11.74
CA ASP A 52 -3.06 4.81 -10.32
C ASP A 52 -3.14 3.29 -10.16
N ILE A 53 -2.03 2.66 -9.77
CA ILE A 53 -1.84 1.22 -9.74
C ILE A 53 -2.14 0.67 -8.35
N GLY A 54 -3.09 -0.28 -8.25
CA GLY A 54 -3.60 -0.75 -6.97
C GLY A 54 -4.36 0.37 -6.25
N CYS A 55 -5.27 1.02 -6.97
CA CYS A 55 -5.97 2.23 -6.51
C CYS A 55 -6.92 1.99 -5.32
N GLY A 56 -7.22 0.74 -4.99
CA GLY A 56 -8.12 0.36 -3.91
C GLY A 56 -9.49 1.04 -4.04
N ALA A 57 -9.94 1.69 -2.97
CA ALA A 57 -11.20 2.44 -2.93
C ALA A 57 -11.09 3.87 -3.53
N GLY A 58 -10.01 4.17 -4.27
CA GLY A 58 -9.91 5.34 -5.13
C GLY A 58 -9.50 6.66 -4.45
N ALA A 59 -9.06 6.66 -3.20
CA ALA A 59 -8.70 7.90 -2.50
C ALA A 59 -7.60 8.67 -3.24
N THR A 60 -6.49 8.01 -3.57
CA THR A 60 -5.36 8.59 -4.33
C THR A 60 -5.74 9.00 -5.75
N SER A 61 -6.57 8.19 -6.43
CA SER A 61 -7.06 8.53 -7.77
C SER A 61 -7.86 9.85 -7.78
N LEU A 62 -8.68 10.09 -6.76
CA LEU A 62 -9.44 11.33 -6.63
C LEU A 62 -8.53 12.53 -6.33
N GLU A 63 -7.47 12.36 -5.55
CA GLU A 63 -6.47 13.40 -5.32
C GLU A 63 -5.70 13.74 -6.59
N LEU A 64 -5.26 12.72 -7.34
CA LEU A 64 -4.63 12.87 -8.65
C LEU A 64 -5.55 13.61 -9.63
N ALA A 65 -6.85 13.27 -9.67
CA ALA A 65 -7.80 13.93 -10.55
C ALA A 65 -7.98 15.42 -10.22
N ARG A 66 -7.95 15.79 -8.93
CA ARG A 66 -7.96 17.21 -8.53
C ARG A 66 -6.71 17.94 -9.00
N ALA A 67 -5.55 17.30 -8.89
CA ALA A 67 -4.27 17.89 -9.25
C ALA A 67 -4.12 18.08 -10.77
N VAL A 68 -4.48 17.07 -11.57
CA VAL A 68 -4.38 17.18 -13.03
C VAL A 68 -5.48 18.06 -13.65
N GLY A 69 -6.58 18.23 -12.94
CA GLY A 69 -7.65 19.18 -13.31
C GLY A 69 -8.31 18.91 -14.66
N VAL A 70 -8.99 19.94 -15.16
CA VAL A 70 -9.68 19.89 -16.46
C VAL A 70 -8.65 19.73 -17.59
N GLY A 71 -8.78 18.68 -18.38
CA GLY A 71 -7.83 18.34 -19.47
C GLY A 71 -6.86 17.23 -19.09
N GLY A 72 -6.72 16.90 -17.81
CA GLY A 72 -6.05 15.68 -17.36
C GLY A 72 -6.97 14.46 -17.41
N ASN A 73 -6.36 13.28 -17.30
CA ASN A 73 -7.09 12.03 -17.25
C ASN A 73 -6.49 11.12 -16.18
N VAL A 74 -7.32 10.55 -15.31
CA VAL A 74 -6.89 9.60 -14.29
C VAL A 74 -7.62 8.27 -14.46
N ILE A 75 -6.86 7.20 -14.55
CA ILE A 75 -7.38 5.84 -14.56
C ILE A 75 -6.83 5.11 -13.33
N GLY A 76 -7.71 4.60 -12.46
CA GLY A 76 -7.37 3.72 -11.36
C GLY A 76 -7.58 2.27 -11.75
N VAL A 77 -6.61 1.40 -11.44
CA VAL A 77 -6.74 -0.05 -11.65
C VAL A 77 -6.53 -0.80 -10.35
N ASP A 78 -7.36 -1.80 -10.10
CA ASP A 78 -7.23 -2.72 -8.97
C ASP A 78 -7.81 -4.09 -9.35
N VAL A 79 -7.34 -5.15 -8.70
CA VAL A 79 -7.82 -6.53 -8.89
C VAL A 79 -9.04 -6.84 -8.03
N SER A 80 -9.38 -5.99 -7.08
CA SER A 80 -10.47 -6.17 -6.10
C SER A 80 -11.76 -5.54 -6.61
N GLU A 81 -12.74 -6.37 -7.00
CA GLU A 81 -14.05 -5.89 -7.43
C GLU A 81 -14.78 -5.07 -6.34
N PRO A 82 -14.78 -5.49 -5.05
CA PRO A 82 -15.42 -4.69 -4.00
C PRO A 82 -14.81 -3.28 -3.84
N LEU A 83 -13.48 -3.17 -3.92
CA LEU A 83 -12.80 -1.88 -3.79
C LEU A 83 -13.05 -0.99 -5.01
N ILE A 84 -13.03 -1.54 -6.22
CA ILE A 84 -13.39 -0.81 -7.46
C ILE A 84 -14.84 -0.33 -7.41
N GLY A 85 -15.77 -1.14 -6.87
CA GLY A 85 -17.14 -0.70 -6.63
C GLY A 85 -17.20 0.56 -5.76
N ARG A 86 -16.49 0.54 -4.61
CA ARG A 86 -16.39 1.68 -3.71
C ARG A 86 -15.71 2.90 -4.34
N ALA A 87 -14.67 2.69 -5.14
CA ALA A 87 -13.98 3.76 -5.86
C ALA A 87 -14.92 4.49 -6.84
N ARG A 88 -15.74 3.74 -7.56
CA ARG A 88 -16.74 4.32 -8.49
C ARG A 88 -17.81 5.12 -7.76
N GLU A 89 -18.30 4.64 -6.61
CA GLU A 89 -19.24 5.39 -5.75
C GLU A 89 -18.64 6.73 -5.29
N ARG A 90 -17.39 6.70 -4.81
CA ARG A 90 -16.66 7.91 -4.38
C ARG A 90 -16.46 8.90 -5.54
N ALA A 91 -16.10 8.42 -6.74
CA ALA A 91 -15.96 9.28 -7.91
C ALA A 91 -17.28 9.93 -8.28
N GLN A 92 -18.37 9.17 -8.31
CA GLN A 92 -19.71 9.71 -8.57
C GLN A 92 -20.11 10.78 -7.55
N ALA A 93 -19.87 10.52 -6.27
CA ALA A 93 -20.18 11.45 -5.18
C ALA A 93 -19.33 12.75 -5.25
N SER A 94 -18.08 12.64 -5.71
CA SER A 94 -17.18 13.80 -5.83
C SER A 94 -17.37 14.60 -7.11
N GLY A 95 -18.04 14.06 -8.13
CA GLY A 95 -18.17 14.66 -9.46
C GLY A 95 -16.85 14.72 -10.26
N LEU A 96 -15.79 14.05 -9.80
CA LEU A 96 -14.51 14.05 -10.48
C LEU A 96 -14.47 13.01 -11.61
N PRO A 97 -13.91 13.34 -12.79
CA PRO A 97 -13.83 12.43 -13.93
C PRO A 97 -12.67 11.44 -13.77
N VAL A 98 -12.89 10.38 -12.97
CA VAL A 98 -11.93 9.29 -12.79
C VAL A 98 -12.53 8.01 -13.36
N GLU A 99 -11.77 7.30 -14.20
CA GLU A 99 -12.14 5.98 -14.66
C GLU A 99 -11.55 4.91 -13.73
N PHE A 100 -12.37 3.93 -13.31
CA PHE A 100 -11.89 2.80 -12.50
C PHE A 100 -12.09 1.48 -13.25
N ARG A 101 -11.00 0.71 -13.39
CA ARG A 101 -10.98 -0.59 -14.09
C ARG A 101 -10.64 -1.71 -13.14
N LEU A 102 -11.47 -2.75 -13.15
CA LEU A 102 -11.14 -4.03 -12.51
C LEU A 102 -10.15 -4.75 -13.44
N ALA A 103 -8.88 -4.75 -13.08
CA ALA A 103 -7.83 -5.31 -13.93
C ALA A 103 -6.55 -5.59 -13.12
N ASP A 104 -5.75 -6.53 -13.64
CA ASP A 104 -4.41 -6.82 -13.14
C ASP A 104 -3.39 -5.93 -13.87
N ALA A 105 -2.79 -4.99 -13.15
CA ALA A 105 -1.83 -4.04 -13.70
C ALA A 105 -0.53 -4.69 -14.22
N SER A 106 -0.26 -5.95 -13.90
CA SER A 106 0.86 -6.71 -14.46
C SER A 106 0.61 -7.18 -15.91
N ALA A 107 -0.63 -7.10 -16.38
CA ALA A 107 -1.01 -7.47 -17.74
C ALA A 107 -0.90 -6.28 -18.73
N PRO A 108 -0.76 -6.52 -20.04
CA PRO A 108 -0.75 -5.46 -21.05
C PRO A 108 -2.16 -4.88 -21.25
N LEU A 109 -2.52 -3.86 -20.47
CA LEU A 109 -3.87 -3.27 -20.41
C LEU A 109 -4.03 -2.02 -21.26
N PHE A 110 -2.94 -1.31 -21.54
CA PHE A 110 -2.98 0.00 -22.15
C PHE A 110 -2.05 0.08 -23.36
N ALA A 111 -2.40 0.97 -24.29
CA ALA A 111 -1.52 1.26 -25.41
C ALA A 111 -0.19 1.87 -24.94
N PRO A 112 0.90 1.68 -25.69
CA PRO A 112 2.16 2.37 -25.39
C PRO A 112 1.99 3.88 -25.38
N HIS A 113 2.79 4.56 -24.54
CA HIS A 113 2.86 6.02 -24.45
C HIS A 113 1.53 6.70 -24.12
N SER A 114 0.70 6.07 -23.28
CA SER A 114 -0.60 6.59 -22.85
C SER A 114 -0.53 7.54 -21.66
N PHE A 115 0.47 7.40 -20.78
CA PHE A 115 0.53 8.09 -19.49
C PHE A 115 1.79 8.94 -19.34
N ASP A 116 1.63 10.06 -18.62
CA ASP A 116 2.71 10.93 -18.18
C ASP A 116 3.27 10.45 -16.83
N LEU A 117 2.39 9.91 -15.98
CA LEU A 117 2.70 9.47 -14.63
C LEU A 117 2.06 8.10 -14.33
N LEU A 118 2.86 7.19 -13.75
CA LEU A 118 2.39 6.02 -13.02
C LEU A 118 2.49 6.32 -11.53
N PHE A 119 1.43 6.05 -10.79
CA PHE A 119 1.38 6.28 -9.35
C PHE A 119 0.95 5.01 -8.61
N SER A 120 1.42 4.80 -7.38
CA SER A 120 0.89 3.77 -6.50
C SER A 120 1.11 4.09 -5.03
N ARG A 121 0.09 3.89 -4.21
CA ARG A 121 0.20 3.87 -2.76
C ARG A 121 0.03 2.44 -2.28
N PHE A 122 1.14 1.75 -1.99
CA PHE A 122 1.20 0.38 -1.48
C PHE A 122 0.65 -0.74 -2.39
N GLY A 123 0.28 -0.46 -3.64
CA GLY A 123 -0.29 -1.47 -4.55
C GLY A 123 0.77 -2.35 -5.23
N VAL A 124 1.89 -1.76 -5.64
CA VAL A 124 2.92 -2.44 -6.47
C VAL A 124 3.70 -3.55 -5.73
N MET A 125 3.64 -3.60 -4.40
CA MET A 125 4.31 -4.63 -3.58
C MET A 125 3.73 -6.04 -3.77
N PHE A 126 2.59 -6.14 -4.43
CA PHE A 126 1.87 -7.40 -4.61
C PHE A 126 2.09 -8.06 -5.97
N PHE A 127 2.96 -7.52 -6.82
CA PHE A 127 3.32 -8.15 -8.09
C PHE A 127 4.05 -9.47 -7.87
N ASP A 128 3.62 -10.53 -8.54
CA ASP A 128 4.26 -11.85 -8.50
C ASP A 128 5.62 -11.86 -9.21
N ASP A 129 5.68 -11.26 -10.40
CA ASP A 129 6.91 -10.94 -11.12
C ASP A 129 7.02 -9.43 -11.28
N PRO A 130 7.65 -8.73 -10.32
CA PRO A 130 7.71 -7.28 -10.35
C PRO A 130 8.55 -6.73 -11.51
N VAL A 131 9.59 -7.44 -11.97
CA VAL A 131 10.39 -6.99 -13.13
C VAL A 131 9.54 -6.98 -14.40
N ALA A 132 8.84 -8.07 -14.68
CA ALA A 132 7.96 -8.16 -15.83
C ALA A 132 6.80 -7.14 -15.75
N ALA A 133 6.17 -6.99 -14.57
CA ALA A 133 5.09 -6.04 -14.36
C ALA A 133 5.53 -4.60 -14.61
N PHE A 134 6.65 -4.17 -14.03
CA PHE A 134 7.17 -2.82 -14.27
C PHE A 134 7.66 -2.62 -15.70
N ALA A 135 8.18 -3.65 -16.37
CA ALA A 135 8.55 -3.55 -17.78
C ALA A 135 7.33 -3.31 -18.68
N GLU A 136 6.20 -4.00 -18.41
CA GLU A 136 4.94 -3.74 -19.12
C GLU A 136 4.38 -2.34 -18.81
N LEU A 137 4.35 -1.95 -17.55
CA LEU A 137 3.90 -0.63 -17.13
C LEU A 137 4.75 0.49 -17.76
N ARG A 138 6.07 0.32 -17.83
CA ARG A 138 6.97 1.29 -18.46
C ARG A 138 6.63 1.54 -19.92
N LYS A 139 6.19 0.52 -20.68
CA LYS A 139 5.78 0.70 -22.09
C LYS A 139 4.60 1.67 -22.21
N THR A 140 3.76 1.75 -21.20
CA THR A 140 2.61 2.66 -21.19
C THR A 140 2.98 4.11 -20.94
N LEU A 141 4.17 4.39 -20.40
CA LEU A 141 4.67 5.74 -20.17
C LEU A 141 5.12 6.39 -21.47
N LYS A 142 4.78 7.65 -21.63
CA LYS A 142 5.34 8.52 -22.66
C LYS A 142 6.85 8.65 -22.47
N PRO A 143 7.63 9.02 -23.53
CA PRO A 143 9.01 9.41 -23.38
C PRO A 143 9.14 10.54 -22.31
N GLY A 144 10.03 10.36 -21.34
CA GLY A 144 10.18 11.30 -20.22
C GLY A 144 9.10 11.21 -19.13
N GLY A 145 8.12 10.32 -19.29
CA GLY A 145 7.15 10.00 -18.24
C GLY A 145 7.83 9.38 -17.02
N ARG A 146 7.15 9.39 -15.89
CA ARG A 146 7.72 8.98 -14.60
C ARG A 146 6.82 8.03 -13.83
N ILE A 147 7.42 7.35 -12.87
CA ILE A 147 6.69 6.59 -11.84
C ILE A 147 7.03 7.14 -10.46
N ALA A 148 6.05 7.18 -9.58
CA ALA A 148 6.24 7.43 -8.16
C ALA A 148 5.35 6.51 -7.32
N PHE A 149 5.90 5.93 -6.26
CA PHE A 149 5.10 5.09 -5.37
C PHE A 149 5.64 5.07 -3.93
N ALA A 150 4.77 4.70 -2.98
CA ALA A 150 5.13 4.37 -1.62
C ALA A 150 5.11 2.85 -1.40
N CYS A 151 6.11 2.33 -0.70
CA CYS A 151 6.16 0.95 -0.21
C CYS A 151 6.78 0.90 1.18
N TRP A 152 6.48 -0.16 1.97
CA TRP A 152 7.00 -0.28 3.33
C TRP A 152 8.51 -0.60 3.34
N GLN A 153 9.22 -0.03 4.31
CA GLN A 153 10.58 -0.45 4.69
C GLN A 153 10.55 -1.78 5.44
N GLU A 154 11.70 -2.22 5.93
CA GLU A 154 11.81 -3.48 6.68
C GLU A 154 10.82 -3.57 7.84
N PRO A 155 10.32 -4.77 8.17
CA PRO A 155 9.38 -4.99 9.27
C PRO A 155 9.83 -4.34 10.59
N ALA A 156 11.12 -4.39 10.90
CA ALA A 156 11.68 -3.90 12.16
C ALA A 156 11.49 -2.39 12.39
N LYS A 157 11.24 -1.61 11.33
CA LYS A 157 10.95 -0.17 11.41
C LYS A 157 9.46 0.15 11.46
N ASN A 158 8.61 -0.85 11.40
CA ASN A 158 7.16 -0.70 11.31
C ASN A 158 6.50 -1.23 12.59
N ASP A 159 6.31 -0.36 13.59
CA ASP A 159 5.75 -0.74 14.89
C ASP A 159 4.34 -1.33 14.76
N TRP A 160 3.54 -0.85 13.79
CA TRP A 160 2.22 -1.40 13.51
C TRP A 160 2.26 -2.91 13.21
N TYR A 161 3.40 -3.42 12.76
CA TYR A 161 3.63 -4.82 12.46
C TYR A 161 4.34 -5.56 13.59
N VAL A 162 5.47 -5.01 14.08
CA VAL A 162 6.32 -5.74 15.03
C VAL A 162 5.85 -5.68 16.46
N LEU A 163 5.22 -4.60 16.90
CA LEU A 163 4.79 -4.44 18.30
C LEU A 163 3.81 -5.54 18.73
N PRO A 164 2.69 -5.80 18.01
CA PRO A 164 1.77 -6.86 18.40
C PRO A 164 2.39 -8.26 18.26
N LEU A 165 3.28 -8.48 17.30
CA LEU A 165 3.98 -9.76 17.15
C LEU A 165 4.94 -9.99 18.32
N ASN A 166 5.75 -9.00 18.70
CA ASN A 166 6.67 -9.11 19.82
C ASN A 166 5.93 -9.39 21.14
N ALA A 167 4.75 -8.78 21.33
CA ALA A 167 3.94 -9.02 22.52
C ALA A 167 3.51 -10.50 22.67
N ILE A 168 3.36 -11.22 21.59
CA ILE A 168 2.91 -12.64 21.60
C ILE A 168 4.02 -13.64 21.27
N ALA A 169 5.27 -13.22 21.16
CA ALA A 169 6.39 -14.08 20.74
C ALA A 169 6.59 -15.32 21.63
N GLY A 170 6.26 -15.24 22.92
CA GLY A 170 6.30 -16.38 23.86
C GLY A 170 4.99 -17.20 23.94
N ILE A 171 3.95 -16.81 23.19
CA ILE A 171 2.61 -17.43 23.27
C ILE A 171 2.28 -18.17 21.99
N VAL A 172 2.65 -17.60 20.83
CA VAL A 172 2.34 -18.15 19.51
C VAL A 172 3.63 -18.17 18.67
N GLU A 173 3.84 -19.26 17.95
CA GLU A 173 4.93 -19.35 16.98
C GLU A 173 4.77 -18.30 15.89
N GLN A 174 5.85 -17.58 15.61
CA GLN A 174 5.85 -16.47 14.65
C GLN A 174 6.26 -17.02 13.27
N PRO A 175 5.51 -16.72 12.19
CA PRO A 175 5.92 -17.06 10.85
C PRO A 175 7.13 -16.21 10.43
N SER A 176 8.04 -16.81 9.69
CA SER A 176 9.08 -16.04 8.99
C SER A 176 8.44 -15.16 7.90
N VAL A 177 8.91 -13.92 7.79
CA VAL A 177 8.50 -13.01 6.71
C VAL A 177 9.38 -13.27 5.50
N ASP A 178 8.79 -13.78 4.42
CA ASP A 178 9.47 -13.83 3.12
C ASP A 178 9.33 -12.49 2.40
N THR A 179 10.38 -11.67 2.48
CA THR A 179 10.43 -10.37 1.82
C THR A 179 10.61 -10.45 0.31
N ASN A 180 10.71 -11.64 -0.28
CA ASN A 180 10.74 -11.84 -1.72
C ASN A 180 9.36 -12.22 -2.29
N ALA A 181 8.46 -12.72 -1.43
CA ALA A 181 7.09 -13.02 -1.84
C ALA A 181 6.24 -11.74 -1.92
N PRO A 182 5.21 -11.69 -2.83
CA PRO A 182 4.26 -10.61 -2.87
C PRO A 182 3.62 -10.34 -1.51
N GLY A 183 3.65 -9.08 -1.08
CA GLY A 183 3.13 -8.70 0.23
C GLY A 183 3.67 -7.36 0.71
N PRO A 184 3.28 -6.91 1.91
CA PRO A 184 3.63 -5.58 2.41
C PRO A 184 5.13 -5.28 2.42
N PHE A 185 5.96 -6.28 2.62
CA PHE A 185 7.40 -6.12 2.76
C PHE A 185 8.21 -6.61 1.55
N ALA A 186 7.56 -6.91 0.42
CA ALA A 186 8.23 -7.36 -0.80
C ALA A 186 9.24 -6.34 -1.34
N PHE A 187 9.06 -5.07 -1.03
CA PHE A 187 9.90 -3.94 -1.47
C PHE A 187 10.62 -3.26 -0.30
N SER A 188 10.82 -3.97 0.80
CA SER A 188 11.49 -3.44 2.00
C SER A 188 12.98 -3.17 1.80
N ASP A 189 13.68 -3.99 1.00
CA ASP A 189 15.08 -3.80 0.64
C ASP A 189 15.22 -2.79 -0.52
N PRO A 190 15.83 -1.61 -0.28
CA PRO A 190 15.98 -0.59 -1.31
C PRO A 190 16.84 -1.04 -2.51
N LYS A 191 17.83 -1.91 -2.27
CA LYS A 191 18.67 -2.45 -3.38
C LYS A 191 17.86 -3.38 -4.27
N ARG A 192 16.91 -4.13 -3.70
CA ARG A 192 15.99 -4.96 -4.47
C ARG A 192 15.07 -4.09 -5.33
N VAL A 193 14.52 -3.01 -4.79
CA VAL A 193 13.65 -2.09 -5.53
C VAL A 193 14.41 -1.43 -6.68
N GLU A 194 15.60 -0.90 -6.41
CA GLU A 194 16.47 -0.31 -7.43
C GLU A 194 16.77 -1.30 -8.56
N ARG A 195 17.14 -2.54 -8.22
CA ARG A 195 17.39 -3.60 -9.20
C ARG A 195 16.17 -3.90 -10.04
N ILE A 196 14.99 -4.11 -9.43
CA ILE A 196 13.75 -4.41 -10.13
C ILE A 196 13.43 -3.32 -11.17
N LEU A 197 13.48 -2.06 -10.77
CA LEU A 197 13.17 -0.94 -11.66
C LEU A 197 14.21 -0.78 -12.78
N THR A 198 15.49 -0.97 -12.46
CA THR A 198 16.57 -0.91 -13.45
C THR A 198 16.46 -2.05 -14.46
N GLU A 199 16.20 -3.29 -14.02
CA GLU A 199 15.98 -4.45 -14.90
C GLU A 199 14.73 -4.27 -15.76
N ALA A 200 13.68 -3.60 -15.25
CA ALA A 200 12.49 -3.23 -15.99
C ALA A 200 12.73 -2.09 -17.01
N GLY A 201 13.93 -1.47 -17.00
CA GLY A 201 14.35 -0.44 -17.95
C GLY A 201 14.07 0.99 -17.51
N PHE A 202 13.72 1.24 -16.25
CA PHE A 202 13.66 2.59 -15.70
C PHE A 202 15.07 3.15 -15.45
N ALA A 203 15.17 4.47 -15.49
CA ALA A 203 16.37 5.22 -15.19
C ALA A 203 16.13 6.18 -14.01
N GLN A 204 17.20 6.72 -13.43
CA GLN A 204 17.16 7.71 -12.35
C GLN A 204 16.29 7.22 -11.18
N VAL A 205 16.52 5.98 -10.75
CA VAL A 205 15.79 5.39 -9.61
C VAL A 205 16.27 6.06 -8.32
N GLU A 206 15.37 6.74 -7.63
CA GLU A 206 15.63 7.34 -6.33
C GLU A 206 14.70 6.73 -5.28
N LEU A 207 15.25 6.45 -4.10
CA LEU A 207 14.49 6.02 -2.93
C LEU A 207 14.79 6.97 -1.78
N ARG A 208 13.72 7.54 -1.20
CA ARG A 208 13.81 8.40 -0.02
C ARG A 208 13.08 7.73 1.14
N ALA A 209 13.76 7.58 2.26
CA ALA A 209 13.14 7.11 3.50
C ALA A 209 12.17 8.18 4.02
N PHE A 210 10.99 7.73 4.45
CA PHE A 210 10.03 8.56 5.15
C PHE A 210 9.44 7.76 6.31
N GLU A 211 9.44 8.37 7.49
CA GLU A 211 8.90 7.80 8.71
C GLU A 211 7.90 8.78 9.31
N ALA A 212 6.77 8.26 9.74
CA ALA A 212 5.75 9.05 10.42
C ALA A 212 4.98 8.17 11.41
N PRO A 213 4.62 8.71 12.58
CA PRO A 213 3.69 8.04 13.47
C PRO A 213 2.26 8.14 12.93
N PHE A 214 1.46 7.11 13.22
CA PHE A 214 0.01 7.20 13.12
C PHE A 214 -0.65 6.65 14.39
N TYR A 215 -1.79 7.23 14.73
CA TYR A 215 -2.49 6.85 15.95
C TYR A 215 -3.26 5.54 15.73
N TYR A 216 -2.90 4.53 16.53
CA TYR A 216 -3.57 3.24 16.58
C TYR A 216 -4.81 3.30 17.46
N GLY A 217 -4.75 4.02 18.59
CA GLY A 217 -5.85 4.16 19.53
C GLY A 217 -6.03 5.60 20.01
N ARG A 218 -7.29 6.00 20.15
CA ARG A 218 -7.72 7.28 20.72
C ARG A 218 -8.78 7.01 21.76
N GLY A 219 -8.89 7.87 22.77
CA GLY A 219 -9.87 7.76 23.84
C GLY A 219 -9.59 8.75 24.96
N ASP A 220 -10.52 8.86 25.90
CA ASP A 220 -10.41 9.78 27.04
C ASP A 220 -9.59 9.21 28.20
N THR A 221 -9.29 7.90 28.19
CA THR A 221 -8.42 7.22 29.17
C THR A 221 -7.44 6.30 28.46
N ARG A 222 -6.35 5.93 29.15
CA ARG A 222 -5.35 5.01 28.62
C ARG A 222 -5.94 3.64 28.29
N GLU A 223 -6.88 3.17 29.13
CA GLU A 223 -7.58 1.92 28.93
C GLU A 223 -8.45 1.96 27.65
N ALA A 224 -9.21 3.05 27.45
CA ALA A 224 -10.01 3.25 26.25
C ALA A 224 -9.15 3.34 25.00
N MET A 225 -8.00 4.02 25.07
CA MET A 225 -7.02 4.10 23.98
C MET A 225 -6.45 2.71 23.65
N ALA A 226 -6.11 1.91 24.69
CA ALA A 226 -5.57 0.56 24.48
C ALA A 226 -6.61 -0.39 23.89
N GLU A 227 -7.86 -0.29 24.30
CA GLU A 227 -8.96 -1.08 23.74
C GLU A 227 -9.22 -0.73 22.28
N ASP A 228 -9.28 0.57 21.94
CA ASP A 228 -9.41 0.99 20.54
C ASP A 228 -8.22 0.51 19.70
N ALA A 229 -6.98 0.70 20.18
CA ALA A 229 -5.78 0.22 19.50
C ALA A 229 -5.78 -1.31 19.30
N LEU A 230 -6.23 -2.05 20.30
CA LEU A 230 -6.34 -3.50 20.22
C LEU A 230 -7.30 -3.93 19.12
N GLN A 231 -8.45 -3.28 19.00
CA GLN A 231 -9.38 -3.51 17.90
C GLN A 231 -8.71 -3.27 16.53
N GLN A 232 -7.90 -2.22 16.42
CA GLN A 232 -7.19 -1.89 15.16
C GLN A 232 -6.16 -2.97 14.78
N VAL A 233 -5.42 -3.51 15.77
CA VAL A 233 -4.47 -4.61 15.56
C VAL A 233 -5.15 -5.85 14.94
N PHE A 234 -6.40 -6.13 15.32
CA PHE A 234 -7.17 -7.24 14.75
C PHE A 234 -7.79 -6.92 13.38
N ARG A 235 -7.89 -5.65 12.99
CA ARG A 235 -8.42 -5.25 11.68
C ARG A 235 -7.37 -5.40 10.57
N VAL A 236 -6.12 -5.02 10.85
CA VAL A 236 -5.03 -4.98 9.87
C VAL A 236 -3.80 -5.69 10.43
N GLY A 237 -3.13 -6.47 9.59
CA GLY A 237 -1.90 -7.15 9.95
C GLY A 237 -2.07 -8.66 10.17
N PRO A 238 -1.03 -9.34 10.68
CA PRO A 238 -0.98 -10.79 10.74
C PRO A 238 -1.74 -11.41 11.93
N ILE A 239 -2.02 -10.63 12.98
CA ILE A 239 -2.49 -11.14 14.28
C ILE A 239 -3.78 -11.96 14.16
N GLN A 240 -4.78 -11.45 13.45
CA GLN A 240 -6.03 -12.20 13.29
C GLN A 240 -5.81 -13.57 12.66
N ARG A 241 -4.96 -13.65 11.62
CA ARG A 241 -4.64 -14.92 10.94
C ARG A 241 -3.88 -15.87 11.85
N LEU A 242 -2.90 -15.36 12.61
CA LEU A 242 -2.11 -16.16 13.55
C LEU A 242 -2.97 -16.74 14.66
N LEU A 243 -3.94 -15.97 15.16
CA LEU A 243 -4.80 -16.40 16.27
C LEU A 243 -6.01 -17.22 15.82
N ALA A 244 -6.38 -17.20 14.54
CA ALA A 244 -7.57 -17.90 14.05
C ALA A 244 -7.55 -19.41 14.31
N ALA A 245 -6.37 -20.05 14.25
CA ALA A 245 -6.19 -21.49 14.48
C ALA A 245 -5.85 -21.84 15.93
N GLN A 246 -5.79 -20.88 16.86
CA GLN A 246 -5.38 -21.09 18.24
C GLN A 246 -6.59 -21.42 19.14
N SER A 247 -6.31 -22.08 20.28
CA SER A 247 -7.32 -22.32 21.31
C SER A 247 -7.82 -21.01 21.93
N GLU A 248 -8.97 -21.05 22.58
CA GLU A 248 -9.55 -19.88 23.25
C GLU A 248 -8.63 -19.32 24.34
N ASP A 249 -7.97 -20.18 25.13
CA ASP A 249 -6.99 -19.80 26.14
C ASP A 249 -5.78 -19.06 25.53
N VAL A 250 -5.22 -19.59 24.44
CA VAL A 250 -4.09 -18.95 23.73
C VAL A 250 -4.51 -17.61 23.15
N ARG A 251 -5.71 -17.52 22.56
CA ARG A 251 -6.25 -16.25 22.05
C ARG A 251 -6.43 -15.22 23.15
N ALA A 252 -6.99 -15.61 24.30
CA ALA A 252 -7.19 -14.71 25.43
C ALA A 252 -5.87 -14.17 25.97
N ARG A 253 -4.87 -15.04 26.18
CA ARG A 253 -3.52 -14.65 26.63
C ARG A 253 -2.81 -13.74 25.62
N ALA A 254 -2.90 -14.04 24.34
CA ALA A 254 -2.33 -13.22 23.27
C ALA A 254 -2.99 -11.82 23.22
N THR A 255 -4.32 -11.79 23.30
CA THR A 255 -5.08 -10.52 23.31
C THR A 255 -4.69 -9.65 24.51
N GLN A 256 -4.58 -10.26 25.70
CA GLN A 256 -4.14 -9.55 26.90
C GLN A 256 -2.71 -8.99 26.74
N ALA A 257 -1.76 -9.82 26.27
CA ALA A 257 -0.38 -9.39 26.09
C ALA A 257 -0.23 -8.23 25.06
N ILE A 258 -1.01 -8.25 23.99
CA ILE A 258 -1.05 -7.14 23.02
C ILE A 258 -1.63 -5.89 23.67
N GLY A 259 -2.73 -6.01 24.41
CA GLY A 259 -3.35 -4.89 25.13
C GLY A 259 -2.40 -4.23 26.13
N GLU A 260 -1.66 -5.03 26.92
CA GLU A 260 -0.65 -4.55 27.86
C GLU A 260 0.50 -3.83 27.14
N ALA A 261 0.99 -4.37 26.01
CA ALA A 261 2.04 -3.73 25.22
C ALA A 261 1.59 -2.39 24.62
N LEU A 262 0.34 -2.31 24.17
CA LEU A 262 -0.25 -1.06 23.64
C LEU A 262 -0.45 -0.03 24.77
N ALA A 263 -0.95 -0.44 25.93
CA ALA A 263 -1.14 0.44 27.09
C ALA A 263 0.20 1.01 27.59
N ALA A 264 1.29 0.24 27.50
CA ALA A 264 2.61 0.68 27.92
C ALA A 264 3.18 1.86 27.09
N ILE A 265 2.74 2.03 25.85
CA ILE A 265 3.17 3.13 24.96
C ILE A 265 2.13 4.26 24.87
N ALA A 266 1.03 4.17 25.63
CA ALA A 266 -0.03 5.17 25.61
C ALA A 266 0.47 6.50 26.20
N THR A 267 0.20 7.60 25.48
CA THR A 267 0.42 8.98 25.90
C THR A 267 -0.92 9.69 26.10
N ASP A 268 -0.90 10.94 26.53
CA ASP A 268 -2.13 11.75 26.66
C ASP A 268 -2.76 12.08 25.30
N GLU A 269 -1.98 11.97 24.20
CA GLU A 269 -2.45 12.20 22.83
C GLU A 269 -3.01 10.93 22.16
N GLY A 270 -2.80 9.77 22.76
CA GLY A 270 -3.20 8.47 22.24
C GLY A 270 -2.06 7.46 22.16
N ILE A 271 -2.32 6.36 21.46
CA ILE A 271 -1.33 5.34 21.16
C ILE A 271 -0.85 5.54 19.72
N ALA A 272 0.34 6.09 19.58
CA ALA A 272 1.00 6.26 18.29
C ALA A 272 1.95 5.08 18.00
N VAL A 273 1.93 4.58 16.79
CA VAL A 273 2.88 3.58 16.27
C VAL A 273 3.63 4.16 15.08
N ASN A 274 4.91 3.83 14.96
CA ASN A 274 5.69 4.30 13.81
C ASN A 274 5.43 3.45 12.57
N GLY A 275 5.42 4.10 11.41
CA GLY A 275 5.48 3.47 10.10
C GLY A 275 6.63 4.06 9.29
N ALA A 276 7.33 3.20 8.57
CA ALA A 276 8.47 3.55 7.76
C ALA A 276 8.30 3.08 6.32
N THR A 277 8.44 4.00 5.37
CA THR A 277 8.25 3.75 3.95
C THR A 277 9.43 4.22 3.12
N TRP A 278 9.58 3.63 1.95
CA TRP A 278 10.31 4.20 0.84
C TRP A 278 9.34 4.98 -0.04
N VAL A 279 9.69 6.22 -0.34
CA VAL A 279 9.12 6.99 -1.45
C VAL A 279 10.05 6.79 -2.63
N VAL A 280 9.55 6.16 -3.68
CA VAL A 280 10.35 5.73 -4.84
C VAL A 280 9.93 6.51 -6.06
N THR A 281 10.90 7.04 -6.79
CA THR A 281 10.69 7.68 -8.10
C THR A 281 11.64 7.10 -9.14
N ALA A 282 11.18 7.05 -10.39
CA ALA A 282 12.03 6.71 -11.52
C ALA A 282 11.45 7.31 -12.82
N VAL A 283 12.24 7.39 -13.87
CA VAL A 283 11.82 7.95 -15.15
C VAL A 283 11.88 6.93 -16.28
N ASN A 284 10.97 7.06 -17.25
CA ASN A 284 11.04 6.35 -18.52
C ASN A 284 12.08 7.05 -19.41
N GLY A 285 13.37 6.84 -19.11
CA GLY A 285 14.48 7.39 -19.85
C GLY A 285 15.17 6.31 -20.68
N ARG A 286 15.80 6.71 -21.78
CA ARG A 286 16.82 5.87 -22.40
C ARG A 286 18.00 5.74 -21.45
N ARG A 287 18.59 4.54 -21.33
CA ARG A 287 19.92 4.42 -20.73
C ARG A 287 20.88 5.31 -21.52
N ALA A 288 21.79 5.97 -20.81
CA ALA A 288 22.80 6.82 -21.47
C ALA A 288 23.64 6.09 -22.53
N ASP A 289 23.57 4.76 -22.55
CA ASP A 289 24.32 3.85 -23.41
C ASP A 289 23.60 3.51 -24.73
N GLU A 290 22.37 3.98 -24.97
CA GLU A 290 21.55 3.72 -26.17
C GLU A 290 21.56 4.91 -27.17
N SER A 291 22.52 5.84 -27.05
CA SER A 291 22.71 6.98 -27.96
C SER A 291 23.82 6.74 -29.00
#